data_51ed8508d6767d237df0f72c018561c7
#
_entry.id   51ed8508d6767d237df0f72c018561c7
#
_cell.length_a   1.000
_cell.length_b   1.000
_cell.length_c   1.000
_cell.angle_alpha   90.00
_cell.angle_beta   90.00
_cell.angle_gamma   90.00
#
_symmetry.space_group_name_H-M   'P 1'
#
loop_
_entity.id
_entity.type
_entity.pdbx_description
1 polymer ?
#
loop_
_entity_poly.entity_id
_entity_poly.type
_entity_poly.pdbx_seq_one_letter_code
_entity_poly.pdbx_strand_id
1 'polypeptide(L)'
;MEGSIQPHNQRPASVWSSGGGRYDEISRGIADMIEHCVLRLAPQPGERVLDLATGTGWTSRVVARRGAHVTGADIAADLLLAATDRAKAEGLDIEYRLGDAENLPFGDGEFDAVVSTCGVMFASRPEAAAAELARVCRKGGRIALTTWLSDSNLAKMFQVMKPYMPPPPTPAPPSPFEWGRTERIRELLAGAFDLKFEKGVSYYREPSGEAAWNTFSTGYGPTKSLAGSLDEARRADLRRDFIAFHDGFPTELGICVPREYWLTVGVRR
;
A
#
# COMPACT_ATOMS: atom_id res chain seq x y z
N MET A 1 -12.14 -17.60 10.34
CA MET A 1 -11.25 -17.36 11.52
C MET A 1 -10.87 -15.90 11.49
N GLU A 2 -10.99 -15.16 12.59
CA GLU A 2 -10.43 -13.82 12.68
C GLU A 2 -8.90 -13.91 12.57
N GLY A 3 -8.32 -13.10 11.71
CA GLY A 3 -6.87 -13.04 11.54
C GLY A 3 -6.19 -12.48 12.79
N SER A 4 -5.13 -13.11 13.25
CA SER A 4 -4.32 -12.60 14.35
C SER A 4 -3.16 -11.78 13.80
N ILE A 5 -2.99 -10.56 14.33
CA ILE A 5 -1.82 -9.72 14.00
C ILE A 5 -0.60 -10.26 14.75
N GLN A 6 0.50 -10.49 14.02
CA GLN A 6 1.76 -10.94 14.62
C GLN A 6 2.25 -9.92 15.68
N PRO A 7 2.84 -10.36 16.80
CA PRO A 7 3.25 -9.46 17.88
C PRO A 7 4.15 -8.30 17.42
N HIS A 8 5.07 -8.55 16.50
CA HIS A 8 5.98 -7.51 15.96
C HIS A 8 5.27 -6.54 15.01
N ASN A 9 4.08 -6.88 14.50
CA ASN A 9 3.28 -6.05 13.61
C ASN A 9 2.17 -5.26 14.32
N GLN A 10 1.99 -5.40 15.64
CA GLN A 10 0.98 -4.64 16.40
C GLN A 10 1.22 -3.13 16.35
N ARG A 11 2.48 -2.68 16.48
CA ARG A 11 2.82 -1.26 16.36
C ARG A 11 2.62 -0.74 14.93
N PRO A 12 3.12 -1.38 13.87
CA PRO A 12 2.75 -1.05 12.49
C PRO A 12 1.23 -0.96 12.27
N ALA A 13 0.45 -1.94 12.74
CA ALA A 13 -1.01 -1.93 12.64
C ALA A 13 -1.63 -0.67 13.25
N SER A 14 -1.22 -0.29 14.46
CA SER A 14 -1.69 0.94 15.11
C SER A 14 -1.30 2.21 14.34
N VAL A 15 -0.07 2.26 13.80
CA VAL A 15 0.39 3.39 12.98
C VAL A 15 -0.48 3.54 11.73
N TRP A 16 -0.73 2.46 10.98
CA TRP A 16 -1.58 2.50 9.79
C TRP A 16 -3.03 2.85 10.12
N SER A 17 -3.61 2.25 11.17
CA SER A 17 -4.97 2.55 11.66
C SER A 17 -5.17 4.03 11.97
N SER A 18 -4.14 4.74 12.42
CA SER A 18 -4.24 6.15 12.80
C SER A 18 -4.71 7.06 11.66
N GLY A 19 -4.54 6.65 10.39
CA GLY A 19 -5.06 7.37 9.22
C GLY A 19 -6.58 7.40 9.16
N GLY A 20 -7.23 6.32 9.63
CA GLY A 20 -8.68 6.18 9.62
C GLY A 20 -9.29 6.45 8.25
N GLY A 21 -10.52 6.96 8.23
CA GLY A 21 -11.23 7.27 6.99
C GLY A 21 -10.56 8.32 6.09
N ARG A 22 -9.67 9.16 6.64
CA ARG A 22 -8.92 10.15 5.85
C ARG A 22 -7.82 9.55 4.98
N TYR A 23 -7.40 8.31 5.25
CA TYR A 23 -6.46 7.60 4.37
C TYR A 23 -7.00 7.46 2.93
N ASP A 24 -8.30 7.59 2.72
CA ASP A 24 -8.90 7.58 1.40
C ASP A 24 -8.37 8.67 0.46
N GLU A 25 -8.02 9.84 1.01
CA GLU A 25 -7.39 10.93 0.25
C GLU A 25 -6.01 10.53 -0.26
N ILE A 26 -5.26 9.73 0.53
CA ILE A 26 -3.98 9.14 0.12
C ILE A 26 -4.19 8.14 -1.02
N SER A 27 -5.18 7.24 -0.88
CA SER A 27 -5.52 6.25 -1.91
C SER A 27 -5.98 6.92 -3.21
N ARG A 28 -6.75 8.00 -3.13
CA ARG A 28 -7.13 8.82 -4.29
C ARG A 28 -5.91 9.35 -5.03
N GLY A 29 -4.87 9.75 -4.30
CA GLY A 29 -3.62 10.25 -4.88
C GLY A 29 -2.82 9.22 -5.69
N ILE A 30 -3.24 7.95 -5.72
CA ILE A 30 -2.64 6.86 -6.51
C ILE A 30 -3.68 6.13 -7.38
N ALA A 31 -4.82 6.76 -7.67
CA ALA A 31 -5.91 6.13 -8.42
C ALA A 31 -5.47 5.67 -9.81
N ASP A 32 -4.62 6.41 -10.49
CA ASP A 32 -4.01 6.07 -11.77
C ASP A 32 -3.19 4.76 -11.70
N MET A 33 -2.41 4.58 -10.66
CA MET A 33 -1.64 3.36 -10.40
C MET A 33 -2.56 2.18 -10.09
N ILE A 34 -3.61 2.40 -9.28
CA ILE A 34 -4.60 1.37 -8.93
C ILE A 34 -5.29 0.86 -10.19
N GLU A 35 -5.78 1.77 -11.06
CA GLU A 35 -6.39 1.39 -12.33
C GLU A 35 -5.43 0.61 -13.23
N HIS A 36 -4.17 1.05 -13.34
CA HIS A 36 -3.16 0.32 -14.10
C HIS A 36 -2.93 -1.08 -13.53
N CYS A 37 -2.79 -1.21 -12.20
CA CYS A 37 -2.61 -2.49 -11.55
C CYS A 37 -3.78 -3.46 -11.81
N VAL A 38 -5.02 -2.98 -11.64
CA VAL A 38 -6.21 -3.80 -11.86
C VAL A 38 -6.42 -4.14 -13.34
N LEU A 39 -6.06 -3.23 -14.26
CA LEU A 39 -6.07 -3.51 -15.70
C LEU A 39 -5.14 -4.69 -16.03
N ARG A 40 -3.95 -4.73 -15.44
CA ARG A 40 -2.95 -5.81 -15.68
C ARG A 40 -3.28 -7.10 -14.93
N LEU A 41 -3.94 -7.03 -13.77
CA LEU A 41 -4.51 -8.20 -13.10
C LEU A 41 -5.58 -8.87 -13.98
N ALA A 42 -6.35 -8.05 -14.71
CA ALA A 42 -7.45 -8.47 -15.58
C ALA A 42 -8.44 -9.41 -14.86
N PRO A 43 -9.05 -8.99 -13.72
CA PRO A 43 -9.97 -9.82 -12.99
C PRO A 43 -11.21 -10.12 -13.85
N GLN A 44 -11.68 -11.37 -13.78
CA GLN A 44 -12.84 -11.83 -14.53
C GLN A 44 -14.08 -11.89 -13.62
N PRO A 45 -15.30 -11.74 -14.18
CA PRO A 45 -16.52 -11.94 -13.40
C PRO A 45 -16.56 -13.32 -12.74
N GLY A 46 -16.91 -13.35 -11.45
CA GLY A 46 -16.99 -14.57 -10.65
C GLY A 46 -15.67 -15.09 -10.10
N GLU A 47 -14.52 -14.52 -10.47
CA GLU A 47 -13.24 -14.88 -9.83
C GLU A 47 -13.19 -14.41 -8.38
N ARG A 48 -12.53 -15.20 -7.53
CA ARG A 48 -12.22 -14.84 -6.13
C ARG A 48 -10.90 -14.09 -6.10
N VAL A 49 -10.95 -12.82 -5.73
CA VAL A 49 -9.78 -11.93 -5.72
C VAL A 49 -9.49 -11.44 -4.30
N LEU A 50 -8.26 -11.64 -3.85
CA LEU A 50 -7.75 -11.02 -2.62
C LEU A 50 -7.11 -9.66 -2.94
N ASP A 51 -7.57 -8.61 -2.28
CA ASP A 51 -6.89 -7.31 -2.22
C ASP A 51 -6.12 -7.22 -0.90
N LEU A 52 -4.81 -7.46 -0.96
CA LEU A 52 -3.93 -7.52 0.21
C LEU A 52 -3.38 -6.13 0.56
N ALA A 53 -3.49 -5.76 1.82
CA ALA A 53 -3.27 -4.42 2.33
C ALA A 53 -4.19 -3.40 1.62
N THR A 54 -5.49 -3.70 1.69
CA THR A 54 -6.55 -3.01 0.95
C THR A 54 -6.74 -1.54 1.37
N GLY A 55 -6.27 -1.16 2.56
CA GLY A 55 -6.46 0.18 3.11
C GLY A 55 -7.94 0.54 3.22
N THR A 56 -8.35 1.64 2.61
CA THR A 56 -9.76 2.07 2.55
C THR A 56 -10.53 1.46 1.37
N GLY A 57 -10.00 0.38 0.76
CA GLY A 57 -10.72 -0.44 -0.22
C GLY A 57 -10.79 0.14 -1.65
N TRP A 58 -9.91 1.05 -2.06
CA TRP A 58 -9.93 1.59 -3.42
C TRP A 58 -9.74 0.51 -4.48
N THR A 59 -8.70 -0.31 -4.35
CA THR A 59 -8.43 -1.43 -5.27
C THR A 59 -9.57 -2.44 -5.24
N SER A 60 -10.05 -2.80 -4.05
CA SER A 60 -11.19 -3.71 -3.87
C SER A 60 -12.42 -3.25 -4.66
N ARG A 61 -12.78 -1.95 -4.56
CA ARG A 61 -13.94 -1.41 -5.28
C ARG A 61 -13.75 -1.43 -6.80
N VAL A 62 -12.54 -1.11 -7.30
CA VAL A 62 -12.24 -1.18 -8.74
C VAL A 62 -12.34 -2.61 -9.27
N VAL A 63 -11.86 -3.60 -8.49
CA VAL A 63 -11.95 -5.02 -8.84
C VAL A 63 -13.41 -5.51 -8.80
N ALA A 64 -14.17 -5.17 -7.76
CA ALA A 64 -15.56 -5.57 -7.59
C ALA A 64 -16.47 -5.05 -8.72
N ARG A 65 -16.24 -3.82 -9.19
CA ARG A 65 -16.97 -3.26 -10.35
C ARG A 65 -16.74 -4.04 -11.66
N ARG A 66 -15.72 -4.90 -11.72
CA ARG A 66 -15.47 -5.82 -12.84
C ARG A 66 -16.14 -7.17 -12.68
N GLY A 67 -16.95 -7.34 -11.62
CA GLY A 67 -17.75 -8.54 -11.38
C GLY A 67 -17.04 -9.67 -10.63
N ALA A 68 -15.85 -9.43 -10.08
CA ALA A 68 -15.16 -10.40 -9.24
C ALA A 68 -15.72 -10.39 -7.81
N HIS A 69 -15.62 -11.53 -7.11
CA HIS A 69 -15.87 -11.65 -5.68
C HIS A 69 -14.60 -11.23 -4.93
N VAL A 70 -14.67 -10.13 -4.20
CA VAL A 70 -13.49 -9.52 -3.59
C VAL A 70 -13.49 -9.73 -2.08
N THR A 71 -12.34 -10.18 -1.58
CA THR A 71 -12.00 -10.10 -0.15
C THR A 71 -10.84 -9.11 0.01
N GLY A 72 -11.06 -8.03 0.75
CA GLY A 72 -10.01 -7.09 1.14
C GLY A 72 -9.42 -7.48 2.50
N ALA A 73 -8.12 -7.57 2.62
CA ALA A 73 -7.43 -7.82 3.89
C ALA A 73 -6.48 -6.69 4.23
N ASP A 74 -6.48 -6.26 5.49
CA ASP A 74 -5.55 -5.25 6.00
C ASP A 74 -5.23 -5.49 7.46
N ILE A 75 -4.08 -5.02 7.89
CA ILE A 75 -3.63 -5.07 9.29
C ILE A 75 -4.27 -3.97 10.14
N ALA A 76 -4.83 -2.93 9.50
CA ALA A 76 -5.34 -1.71 10.12
C ALA A 76 -6.87 -1.73 10.21
N ALA A 77 -7.41 -2.03 11.39
CA ALA A 77 -8.85 -2.18 11.61
C ALA A 77 -9.67 -0.92 11.23
N ASP A 78 -9.17 0.28 11.55
CA ASP A 78 -9.90 1.52 11.25
C ASP A 78 -9.98 1.82 9.74
N LEU A 79 -8.99 1.33 8.97
CA LEU A 79 -9.05 1.43 7.51
C LEU A 79 -10.11 0.49 6.95
N LEU A 80 -10.25 -0.73 7.51
CA LEU A 80 -11.28 -1.68 7.09
C LEU A 80 -12.71 -1.19 7.41
N LEU A 81 -12.90 -0.50 8.53
CA LEU A 81 -14.18 0.15 8.82
C LEU A 81 -14.52 1.16 7.73
N ALA A 82 -13.59 2.03 7.38
CA ALA A 82 -13.76 3.00 6.32
C ALA A 82 -13.98 2.34 4.94
N ALA A 83 -13.28 1.24 4.65
CA ALA A 83 -13.46 0.46 3.41
C ALA A 83 -14.88 -0.12 3.32
N THR A 84 -15.39 -0.68 4.43
CA THR A 84 -16.75 -1.22 4.53
C THR A 84 -17.81 -0.16 4.26
N ASP A 85 -17.68 1.02 4.89
CA ASP A 85 -18.63 2.11 4.70
C ASP A 85 -18.66 2.60 3.26
N ARG A 86 -17.50 2.69 2.61
CA ARG A 86 -17.40 3.11 1.20
C ARG A 86 -17.96 2.08 0.24
N ALA A 87 -17.68 0.80 0.45
CA ALA A 87 -18.26 -0.26 -0.37
C ALA A 87 -19.79 -0.25 -0.28
N LYS A 88 -20.35 -0.12 0.92
CA LYS A 88 -21.80 0.02 1.14
C LYS A 88 -22.38 1.24 0.45
N ALA A 89 -21.73 2.40 0.54
CA ALA A 89 -22.16 3.63 -0.11
C ALA A 89 -22.22 3.52 -1.65
N GLU A 90 -21.38 2.65 -2.21
CA GLU A 90 -21.35 2.36 -3.65
C GLU A 90 -22.19 1.13 -4.05
N GLY A 91 -22.87 0.49 -3.11
CA GLY A 91 -23.69 -0.72 -3.37
C GLY A 91 -22.86 -1.94 -3.78
N LEU A 92 -21.58 -2.00 -3.37
CA LEU A 92 -20.69 -3.11 -3.68
C LEU A 92 -20.66 -4.13 -2.54
N ASP A 93 -20.77 -5.41 -2.90
CA ASP A 93 -20.61 -6.53 -1.96
C ASP A 93 -19.14 -6.94 -1.91
N ILE A 94 -18.44 -6.48 -0.89
CA ILE A 94 -17.01 -6.74 -0.67
C ILE A 94 -16.84 -7.19 0.79
N GLU A 95 -16.20 -8.33 0.98
CA GLU A 95 -15.82 -8.80 2.29
C GLU A 95 -14.50 -8.14 2.73
N TYR A 96 -14.46 -7.61 3.96
CA TYR A 96 -13.24 -7.08 4.56
C TYR A 96 -12.86 -7.85 5.81
N ARG A 97 -11.58 -8.27 5.89
CA ARG A 97 -11.05 -9.05 7.01
C ARG A 97 -9.78 -8.44 7.57
N LEU A 98 -9.68 -8.42 8.89
CA LEU A 98 -8.41 -8.14 9.56
C LEU A 98 -7.44 -9.27 9.24
N GLY A 99 -6.24 -8.94 8.75
CA GLY A 99 -5.25 -9.91 8.36
C GLY A 99 -3.85 -9.32 8.29
N ASP A 100 -2.89 -10.10 8.78
CA ASP A 100 -1.47 -9.79 8.66
C ASP A 100 -0.93 -10.43 7.38
N ALA A 101 -0.29 -9.64 6.51
CA ALA A 101 0.28 -10.14 5.26
C ALA A 101 1.31 -11.27 5.46
N GLU A 102 1.86 -11.39 6.66
CA GLU A 102 2.83 -12.42 7.02
C GLU A 102 2.18 -13.71 7.58
N ASN A 103 0.85 -13.71 7.79
CA ASN A 103 0.08 -14.85 8.28
C ASN A 103 -1.41 -14.64 7.98
N LEU A 104 -1.80 -14.89 6.75
CA LEU A 104 -3.15 -14.62 6.25
C LEU A 104 -4.17 -15.67 6.75
N PRO A 105 -5.37 -15.25 7.16
CA PRO A 105 -6.44 -16.14 7.66
C PRO A 105 -7.21 -16.81 6.52
N PHE A 106 -6.52 -17.27 5.47
CA PHE A 106 -7.11 -17.88 4.28
C PHE A 106 -6.48 -19.24 4.01
N GLY A 107 -7.22 -20.09 3.31
CA GLY A 107 -6.75 -21.41 2.87
C GLY A 107 -5.74 -21.36 1.73
N ASP A 108 -5.04 -22.49 1.52
CA ASP A 108 -4.11 -22.66 0.40
C ASP A 108 -4.88 -22.63 -0.93
N GLY A 109 -4.40 -21.84 -1.89
CA GLY A 109 -5.02 -21.73 -3.21
C GLY A 109 -6.44 -21.18 -3.18
N GLU A 110 -6.80 -20.41 -2.18
CA GLU A 110 -8.15 -19.91 -1.99
C GLU A 110 -8.57 -18.89 -3.05
N PHE A 111 -7.63 -18.17 -3.65
CA PHE A 111 -7.90 -17.08 -4.58
C PHE A 111 -7.43 -17.37 -6.02
N ASP A 112 -8.23 -16.96 -7.00
CA ASP A 112 -7.89 -16.96 -8.41
C ASP A 112 -6.85 -15.90 -8.76
N ALA A 113 -6.92 -14.78 -8.07
CA ALA A 113 -5.97 -13.68 -8.22
C ALA A 113 -5.71 -12.95 -6.89
N VAL A 114 -4.52 -12.38 -6.75
CA VAL A 114 -4.15 -11.54 -5.60
C VAL A 114 -3.60 -10.22 -6.11
N VAL A 115 -4.09 -9.12 -5.54
CA VAL A 115 -3.60 -7.78 -5.85
C VAL A 115 -3.10 -7.10 -4.57
N SER A 116 -2.05 -6.27 -4.69
CA SER A 116 -1.62 -5.38 -3.61
C SER A 116 -1.04 -4.11 -4.20
N THR A 117 -1.70 -2.98 -3.94
CA THR A 117 -1.26 -1.66 -4.43
C THR A 117 -0.49 -0.91 -3.36
N CYS A 118 0.83 -0.89 -3.47
CA CYS A 118 1.77 -0.26 -2.52
C CYS A 118 1.61 -0.72 -1.06
N GLY A 119 1.04 -1.90 -0.82
CA GLY A 119 0.77 -2.40 0.53
C GLY A 119 1.78 -3.44 1.00
N VAL A 120 1.93 -4.56 0.27
CA VAL A 120 2.78 -5.70 0.68
C VAL A 120 4.23 -5.32 0.96
N MET A 121 4.73 -4.27 0.31
CA MET A 121 6.10 -3.76 0.51
C MET A 121 6.38 -3.27 1.94
N PHE A 122 5.35 -3.00 2.72
CA PHE A 122 5.48 -2.56 4.12
C PHE A 122 5.45 -3.70 5.13
N ALA A 123 5.37 -4.97 4.69
CA ALA A 123 5.49 -6.11 5.58
C ALA A 123 6.87 -6.12 6.27
N SER A 124 6.87 -6.39 7.58
CA SER A 124 8.09 -6.40 8.40
C SER A 124 9.00 -7.57 8.03
N ARG A 125 8.42 -8.67 7.52
CA ARG A 125 9.12 -9.88 7.05
C ARG A 125 8.73 -10.17 5.61
N PRO A 126 9.45 -9.61 4.63
CA PRO A 126 9.13 -9.72 3.20
C PRO A 126 9.02 -11.17 2.71
N GLU A 127 9.87 -12.07 3.24
CA GLU A 127 9.86 -13.49 2.89
C GLU A 127 8.57 -14.19 3.34
N ALA A 128 8.07 -13.86 4.54
CA ALA A 128 6.82 -14.41 5.04
C ALA A 128 5.63 -13.92 4.21
N ALA A 129 5.57 -12.62 3.89
CA ALA A 129 4.54 -12.07 3.03
C ALA A 129 4.57 -12.66 1.61
N ALA A 130 5.76 -12.88 1.04
CA ALA A 130 5.93 -13.52 -0.26
C ALA A 130 5.46 -14.99 -0.25
N ALA A 131 5.76 -15.73 0.84
CA ALA A 131 5.28 -17.09 1.03
C ALA A 131 3.74 -17.15 1.12
N GLU A 132 3.12 -16.22 1.83
CA GLU A 132 1.67 -16.13 1.95
C GLU A 132 0.99 -15.78 0.61
N LEU A 133 1.54 -14.83 -0.17
CA LEU A 133 1.09 -14.57 -1.53
C LEU A 133 1.08 -15.84 -2.39
N ALA A 134 2.15 -16.65 -2.30
CA ALA A 134 2.25 -17.90 -3.03
C ALA A 134 1.28 -18.96 -2.49
N ARG A 135 1.04 -19.02 -1.18
CA ARG A 135 0.17 -20.00 -0.54
C ARG A 135 -1.29 -19.76 -0.88
N VAL A 136 -1.76 -18.51 -0.76
CA VAL A 136 -3.19 -18.21 -0.94
C VAL A 136 -3.61 -18.11 -2.41
N CYS A 137 -2.67 -17.83 -3.33
CA CYS A 137 -2.93 -17.82 -4.77
C CYS A 137 -2.91 -19.25 -5.31
N ARG A 138 -4.00 -19.68 -5.96
CA ARG A 138 -4.04 -21.04 -6.54
C ARG A 138 -3.02 -21.24 -7.66
N LYS A 139 -2.67 -22.47 -7.98
CA LYS A 139 -1.88 -22.80 -9.17
C LYS A 139 -2.58 -22.29 -10.42
N GLY A 140 -1.82 -21.68 -11.33
CA GLY A 140 -2.35 -20.99 -12.50
C GLY A 140 -3.06 -19.67 -12.20
N GLY A 141 -3.20 -19.30 -10.92
CA GLY A 141 -3.71 -18.00 -10.49
C GLY A 141 -2.73 -16.86 -10.77
N ARG A 142 -3.15 -15.62 -10.56
CA ARG A 142 -2.38 -14.42 -10.93
C ARG A 142 -2.10 -13.55 -9.73
N ILE A 143 -0.98 -12.83 -9.80
CA ILE A 143 -0.72 -11.69 -8.90
C ILE A 143 -0.49 -10.42 -9.71
N ALA A 144 -0.88 -9.28 -9.13
CA ALA A 144 -0.47 -7.94 -9.59
C ALA A 144 -0.11 -7.09 -8.36
N LEU A 145 1.13 -6.63 -8.31
CA LEU A 145 1.67 -5.87 -7.18
C LEU A 145 2.25 -4.57 -7.70
N THR A 146 1.95 -3.44 -7.05
CA THR A 146 2.70 -2.20 -7.29
C THR A 146 3.60 -1.88 -6.10
N THR A 147 4.83 -1.48 -6.40
CA THR A 147 5.83 -1.11 -5.40
C THR A 147 6.61 0.10 -5.87
N TRP A 148 6.87 1.04 -4.96
CA TRP A 148 7.63 2.26 -5.29
C TRP A 148 9.08 1.91 -5.61
N LEU A 149 9.65 2.55 -6.64
CA LEU A 149 11.07 2.43 -6.93
C LEU A 149 11.90 2.97 -5.75
N SER A 150 13.06 2.37 -5.53
CA SER A 150 13.97 2.74 -4.44
C SER A 150 14.56 4.16 -4.58
N ASP A 151 14.54 4.72 -5.79
CA ASP A 151 14.99 6.06 -6.13
C ASP A 151 13.86 7.02 -6.53
N SER A 152 12.59 6.59 -6.37
CA SER A 152 11.41 7.40 -6.67
C SER A 152 11.31 8.66 -5.79
N ASN A 153 10.53 9.63 -6.25
CA ASN A 153 10.27 10.83 -5.42
C ASN A 153 9.50 10.49 -4.13
N LEU A 154 8.75 9.38 -4.08
CA LEU A 154 8.21 8.92 -2.81
C LEU A 154 9.32 8.46 -1.84
N ALA A 155 10.32 7.73 -2.32
CA ALA A 155 11.47 7.35 -1.49
C ALA A 155 12.23 8.58 -0.98
N LYS A 156 12.39 9.61 -1.82
CA LYS A 156 13.00 10.90 -1.41
C LYS A 156 12.16 11.61 -0.35
N MET A 157 10.84 11.60 -0.44
CA MET A 157 9.95 12.12 0.62
C MET A 157 10.21 11.43 1.96
N PHE A 158 10.40 10.10 1.98
CA PHE A 158 10.77 9.38 3.20
C PHE A 158 12.16 9.78 3.72
N GLN A 159 13.12 10.12 2.85
CA GLN A 159 14.42 10.65 3.27
C GLN A 159 14.29 12.02 3.95
N VAL A 160 13.38 12.88 3.50
CA VAL A 160 13.05 14.16 4.19
C VAL A 160 12.52 13.90 5.62
N MET A 161 11.71 12.86 5.79
CA MET A 161 11.15 12.52 7.12
C MET A 161 12.16 11.83 8.05
N LYS A 162 13.16 11.15 7.49
CA LYS A 162 14.11 10.30 8.25
C LYS A 162 14.81 10.98 9.42
N PRO A 163 15.30 12.24 9.35
CA PRO A 163 15.94 12.94 10.48
C PRO A 163 15.03 13.14 11.69
N TYR A 164 13.71 13.05 11.48
CA TYR A 164 12.70 13.26 12.52
C TYR A 164 12.23 11.95 13.15
N MET A 165 12.53 10.81 12.50
CA MET A 165 12.14 9.49 13.01
C MET A 165 12.97 9.08 14.22
N PRO A 166 12.39 8.29 15.14
CA PRO A 166 13.19 7.68 16.21
C PRO A 166 14.23 6.72 15.61
N PRO A 167 15.32 6.42 16.34
CA PRO A 167 16.27 5.38 15.92
C PRO A 167 15.53 4.07 15.64
N PRO A 168 15.91 3.34 14.55
CA PRO A 168 15.30 2.05 14.26
C PRO A 168 15.64 1.05 15.39
N PRO A 169 14.79 0.03 15.61
CA PRO A 169 15.11 -1.07 16.51
C PRO A 169 16.33 -1.84 16.01
N THR A 170 16.91 -2.65 16.89
CA THR A 170 18.04 -3.52 16.54
C THR A 170 17.58 -4.99 16.66
N PRO A 171 17.62 -5.81 15.58
CA PRO A 171 17.99 -5.41 14.19
C PRO A 171 16.94 -4.50 13.55
N ALA A 172 17.38 -3.65 12.63
CA ALA A 172 16.49 -2.80 11.86
C ALA A 172 15.64 -3.66 10.90
N PRO A 173 14.33 -3.38 10.75
CA PRO A 173 13.53 -4.06 9.74
C PRO A 173 14.02 -3.71 8.32
N PRO A 174 13.78 -4.59 7.34
CA PRO A 174 14.07 -4.30 5.94
C PRO A 174 13.38 -3.02 5.48
N SER A 175 14.02 -2.28 4.59
CA SER A 175 13.40 -1.10 4.00
C SER A 175 12.27 -1.51 3.07
N PRO A 176 11.06 -0.89 3.13
CA PRO A 176 10.00 -1.15 2.17
C PRO A 176 10.43 -0.89 0.72
N PHE A 177 11.39 -0.01 0.50
CA PHE A 177 11.93 0.31 -0.82
C PHE A 177 12.85 -0.76 -1.41
N GLU A 178 13.16 -1.85 -0.68
CA GLU A 178 13.79 -3.04 -1.27
C GLU A 178 12.89 -3.70 -2.32
N TRP A 179 11.57 -3.67 -2.12
CA TRP A 179 10.59 -4.06 -3.12
C TRP A 179 10.57 -3.17 -4.37
N GLY A 180 11.28 -2.05 -4.36
CA GLY A 180 11.51 -1.18 -5.51
C GLY A 180 12.63 -1.66 -6.46
N ARG A 181 13.24 -2.81 -6.20
CA ARG A 181 14.30 -3.44 -7.00
C ARG A 181 13.80 -4.76 -7.56
N THR A 182 13.85 -4.91 -8.87
CA THR A 182 13.37 -6.13 -9.56
C THR A 182 14.12 -7.39 -9.13
N GLU A 183 15.41 -7.26 -8.78
CA GLU A 183 16.24 -8.36 -8.25
C GLU A 183 15.64 -8.88 -6.94
N ARG A 184 15.28 -7.96 -6.02
CA ARG A 184 14.69 -8.34 -4.74
C ARG A 184 13.30 -8.98 -4.92
N ILE A 185 12.48 -8.44 -5.83
CA ILE A 185 11.17 -9.05 -6.13
C ILE A 185 11.36 -10.45 -6.70
N ARG A 186 12.37 -10.68 -7.56
CA ARG A 186 12.68 -12.03 -8.08
C ARG A 186 13.11 -12.98 -6.97
N GLU A 187 13.98 -12.54 -6.06
CA GLU A 187 14.40 -13.34 -4.90
C GLU A 187 13.19 -13.82 -4.08
N LEU A 188 12.22 -12.92 -3.86
CA LEU A 188 11.04 -13.20 -3.05
C LEU A 188 10.00 -14.08 -3.77
N LEU A 189 9.78 -13.88 -5.06
CA LEU A 189 8.60 -14.41 -5.75
C LEU A 189 8.90 -15.38 -6.90
N ALA A 190 10.10 -15.35 -7.53
CA ALA A 190 10.37 -16.17 -8.71
C ALA A 190 10.41 -17.68 -8.44
N GLY A 191 10.53 -18.10 -7.17
CA GLY A 191 10.37 -19.50 -6.79
C GLY A 191 8.95 -20.03 -6.97
N ALA A 192 7.95 -19.15 -6.96
CA ALA A 192 6.54 -19.50 -6.98
C ALA A 192 5.78 -18.94 -8.19
N PHE A 193 6.29 -17.89 -8.85
CA PHE A 193 5.60 -17.19 -9.92
C PHE A 193 6.49 -16.98 -11.15
N ASP A 194 5.88 -17.02 -12.33
CA ASP A 194 6.46 -16.52 -13.58
C ASP A 194 6.20 -15.02 -13.66
N LEU A 195 7.24 -14.20 -13.50
CA LEU A 195 7.13 -12.77 -13.28
C LEU A 195 7.38 -11.95 -14.54
N LYS A 196 6.59 -10.87 -14.70
CA LYS A 196 6.83 -9.79 -15.65
C LYS A 196 6.79 -8.45 -14.91
N PHE A 197 7.57 -7.48 -15.37
CA PHE A 197 7.70 -6.16 -14.76
C PHE A 197 7.38 -5.06 -15.76
N GLU A 198 6.60 -4.08 -15.32
CA GLU A 198 6.28 -2.87 -16.07
C GLU A 198 6.57 -1.66 -15.20
N LYS A 199 7.19 -0.64 -15.77
CA LYS A 199 7.44 0.62 -15.09
C LYS A 199 6.27 1.57 -15.29
N GLY A 200 5.79 2.21 -14.23
CA GLY A 200 4.76 3.23 -14.29
C GLY A 200 5.16 4.49 -13.53
N VAL A 201 4.43 5.56 -13.76
CA VAL A 201 4.54 6.82 -13.03
C VAL A 201 3.15 7.22 -12.55
N SER A 202 2.99 7.42 -11.24
CA SER A 202 1.79 8.00 -10.65
C SER A 202 2.07 9.46 -10.31
N TYR A 203 1.14 10.34 -10.65
CA TYR A 203 1.30 11.78 -10.47
C TYR A 203 0.48 12.27 -9.28
N TYR A 204 1.17 12.60 -8.19
CA TYR A 204 0.53 13.24 -7.04
C TYR A 204 0.39 14.73 -7.27
N ARG A 205 -0.84 15.22 -7.19
CA ARG A 205 -1.19 16.62 -7.45
C ARG A 205 -1.93 17.22 -6.26
N GLU A 206 -1.48 18.40 -5.85
CA GLU A 206 -2.13 19.23 -4.83
C GLU A 206 -2.00 20.71 -5.20
N PRO A 207 -2.82 21.60 -4.63
CA PRO A 207 -2.68 23.03 -4.84
C PRO A 207 -1.33 23.61 -4.40
N SER A 208 -0.67 22.99 -3.38
CA SER A 208 0.61 23.45 -2.81
C SER A 208 1.24 22.37 -1.95
N GLY A 209 2.51 22.55 -1.55
CA GLY A 209 3.16 21.73 -0.54
C GLY A 209 2.47 21.79 0.82
N GLU A 210 1.84 22.92 1.16
CA GLU A 210 0.99 23.07 2.35
C GLU A 210 -0.21 22.11 2.31
N ALA A 211 -0.92 22.04 1.18
CA ALA A 211 -2.02 21.10 0.98
C ALA A 211 -1.54 19.64 1.10
N ALA A 212 -0.37 19.34 0.51
CA ALA A 212 0.25 18.02 0.66
C ALA A 212 0.56 17.69 2.11
N TRP A 213 1.14 18.63 2.88
CA TRP A 213 1.35 18.44 4.31
C TRP A 213 0.05 18.13 5.05
N ASN A 214 -1.02 18.89 4.79
CA ASN A 214 -2.31 18.69 5.44
C ASN A 214 -2.90 17.31 5.13
N THR A 215 -2.84 16.87 3.88
CA THR A 215 -3.27 15.54 3.45
C THR A 215 -2.47 14.43 4.16
N PHE A 216 -1.15 14.51 4.16
CA PHE A 216 -0.30 13.48 4.75
C PHE A 216 -0.30 13.47 6.27
N SER A 217 -0.28 14.64 6.93
CA SER A 217 -0.26 14.74 8.39
C SER A 217 -1.59 14.38 9.05
N THR A 218 -2.68 14.28 8.29
CA THR A 218 -3.99 13.91 8.80
C THR A 218 -4.45 12.54 8.34
N GLY A 219 -4.12 12.12 7.10
CA GLY A 219 -4.61 10.89 6.48
C GLY A 219 -3.56 9.78 6.37
N TYR A 220 -2.28 10.10 6.21
CA TYR A 220 -1.24 9.09 6.10
C TYR A 220 -0.69 8.68 7.47
N GLY A 221 -1.04 7.49 7.94
CA GLY A 221 -0.73 7.02 9.30
C GLY A 221 0.72 7.23 9.73
N PRO A 222 1.73 6.85 8.94
CA PRO A 222 3.15 7.09 9.27
C PRO A 222 3.51 8.57 9.49
N THR A 223 3.10 9.48 8.59
CA THR A 223 3.38 10.92 8.75
C THR A 223 2.61 11.51 9.92
N LYS A 224 1.33 11.13 10.09
CA LYS A 224 0.49 11.57 11.21
C LYS A 224 1.08 11.15 12.56
N SER A 225 1.47 9.88 12.69
CA SER A 225 2.07 9.35 13.92
C SER A 225 3.42 10.01 14.22
N LEU A 226 4.25 10.21 13.17
CA LEU A 226 5.53 10.89 13.31
C LEU A 226 5.33 12.32 13.82
N ALA A 227 4.51 13.12 13.12
CA ALA A 227 4.24 14.52 13.50
C ALA A 227 3.66 14.64 14.90
N GLY A 228 2.79 13.69 15.32
CA GLY A 228 2.21 13.64 16.65
C GLY A 228 3.20 13.25 17.77
N SER A 229 4.30 12.59 17.43
CA SER A 229 5.33 12.17 18.40
C SER A 229 6.41 13.22 18.66
N LEU A 230 6.46 14.28 17.85
CA LEU A 230 7.47 15.34 17.94
C LEU A 230 7.00 16.50 18.84
N ASP A 231 7.95 17.16 19.50
CA ASP A 231 7.71 18.46 20.10
C ASP A 231 7.34 19.52 19.04
N GLU A 232 6.89 20.67 19.49
CA GLU A 232 6.38 21.73 18.60
C GLU A 232 7.46 22.23 17.61
N ALA A 233 8.69 22.44 18.08
CA ALA A 233 9.79 22.95 17.25
C ALA A 233 10.17 21.94 16.16
N ARG A 234 10.39 20.68 16.54
CA ARG A 234 10.74 19.61 15.57
C ARG A 234 9.59 19.31 14.60
N ARG A 235 8.35 19.39 15.06
CA ARG A 235 7.17 19.26 14.18
C ARG A 235 7.08 20.40 13.18
N ALA A 236 7.40 21.65 13.59
CA ALA A 236 7.46 22.78 12.68
C ALA A 236 8.57 22.61 11.63
N ASP A 237 9.74 22.10 12.03
CA ASP A 237 10.83 21.78 11.12
C ASP A 237 10.45 20.70 10.11
N LEU A 238 9.87 19.58 10.57
CA LEU A 238 9.37 18.52 9.68
C LEU A 238 8.35 19.07 8.68
N ARG A 239 7.41 19.89 9.13
CA ARG A 239 6.40 20.52 8.28
C ARG A 239 7.06 21.39 7.21
N ARG A 240 8.00 22.26 7.60
CA ARG A 240 8.74 23.13 6.67
C ARG A 240 9.46 22.32 5.60
N ASP A 241 10.20 21.28 5.99
CA ASP A 241 11.01 20.48 5.09
C ASP A 241 10.13 19.62 4.16
N PHE A 242 9.00 19.11 4.67
CA PHE A 242 8.02 18.37 3.88
C PHE A 242 7.34 19.26 2.82
N ILE A 243 6.96 20.49 3.19
CA ILE A 243 6.39 21.50 2.29
C ILE A 243 7.41 21.86 1.21
N ALA A 244 8.65 22.20 1.61
CA ALA A 244 9.71 22.58 0.69
C ALA A 244 10.01 21.48 -0.35
N PHE A 245 9.98 20.20 0.09
CA PHE A 245 10.13 19.07 -0.85
C PHE A 245 9.04 19.07 -1.92
N HIS A 246 7.77 19.24 -1.53
CA HIS A 246 6.65 19.21 -2.46
C HIS A 246 6.58 20.44 -3.35
N ASP A 247 6.89 21.63 -2.82
CA ASP A 247 6.98 22.88 -3.60
C ASP A 247 8.12 22.87 -4.60
N GLY A 248 9.06 21.92 -4.50
CA GLY A 248 10.08 21.65 -5.50
C GLY A 248 9.54 21.09 -6.84
N PHE A 249 8.24 20.80 -6.93
CA PHE A 249 7.58 20.29 -8.15
C PHE A 249 6.47 21.22 -8.65
N PRO A 250 6.74 22.52 -8.93
CA PRO A 250 5.73 23.49 -9.25
C PRO A 250 5.14 23.27 -10.66
N THR A 251 3.84 23.58 -10.79
CA THR A 251 3.12 23.68 -12.07
C THR A 251 2.22 24.92 -12.04
N GLU A 252 1.62 25.26 -13.16
CA GLU A 252 0.61 26.37 -13.22
C GLU A 252 -0.61 26.13 -12.32
N LEU A 253 -0.94 24.88 -11.99
CA LEU A 253 -2.09 24.49 -11.21
C LEU A 253 -1.77 24.06 -9.76
N GLY A 254 -0.55 24.31 -9.30
CA GLY A 254 -0.07 23.89 -7.99
C GLY A 254 1.18 23.02 -8.09
N ILE A 255 1.22 21.88 -7.41
CA ILE A 255 2.34 20.93 -7.47
C ILE A 255 1.96 19.64 -8.20
N CYS A 256 2.95 19.02 -8.86
CA CYS A 256 2.81 17.72 -9.52
C CYS A 256 4.05 16.87 -9.29
N VAL A 257 4.00 15.96 -8.32
CA VAL A 257 5.13 15.08 -7.97
C VAL A 257 5.02 13.76 -8.74
N PRO A 258 5.90 13.48 -9.73
CA PRO A 258 5.96 12.18 -10.38
C PRO A 258 6.51 11.15 -9.41
N ARG A 259 5.83 10.00 -9.28
CA ARG A 259 6.22 8.92 -8.37
C ARG A 259 6.30 7.62 -9.16
N GLU A 260 7.51 7.17 -9.40
CA GLU A 260 7.81 5.98 -10.20
C GLU A 260 7.57 4.71 -9.39
N TYR A 261 6.98 3.71 -10.05
CA TYR A 261 6.69 2.41 -9.44
C TYR A 261 6.98 1.26 -10.41
N TRP A 262 7.22 0.08 -9.84
CA TRP A 262 7.11 -1.18 -10.55
C TRP A 262 5.70 -1.74 -10.42
N LEU A 263 5.15 -2.18 -11.54
CA LEU A 263 4.05 -3.11 -11.58
C LEU A 263 4.62 -4.49 -11.89
N THR A 264 4.47 -5.40 -10.94
CA THR A 264 4.85 -6.81 -11.07
C THR A 264 3.61 -7.64 -11.29
N VAL A 265 3.52 -8.30 -12.42
CA VAL A 265 2.49 -9.33 -12.67
C VAL A 265 3.13 -10.70 -12.67
N GLY A 266 2.42 -11.68 -12.14
CA GLY A 266 2.93 -13.04 -12.06
C GLY A 266 1.83 -14.09 -12.22
N VAL A 267 2.21 -15.25 -12.79
CA VAL A 267 1.35 -16.44 -12.85
C VAL A 267 1.92 -17.49 -11.89
N ARG A 268 1.07 -18.04 -11.01
CA ARG A 268 1.44 -19.04 -10.01
C ARG A 268 1.74 -20.38 -10.70
N ARG A 269 2.91 -20.95 -10.46
CA ARG A 269 3.33 -22.26 -10.96
C ARG A 269 2.60 -23.41 -10.30
#